data_b314502c8e10d77898f8e9d3f4bc8580
#
_entry.id   b314502c8e10d77898f8e9d3f4bc8580
#
_cell.length_a   1.000
_cell.length_b   1.000
_cell.length_c   1.000
_cell.angle_alpha   90.00
_cell.angle_beta   90.00
_cell.angle_gamma   90.00
#
_symmetry.space_group_name_H-M   'P 1'
#
loop_
_entity.id
_entity.type
_entity.pdbx_description
1 polymer ?
#
loop_
_entity_poly.entity_id
_entity_poly.type
_entity_poly.pdbx_seq_one_letter_code
_entity_poly.pdbx_strand_id
1 'polypeptide(L)'
;MMIASGDAGARSRPEVRELNPQIEAAIAKVKPALVRIRVVETDYSEGRETKSQAVGSGVIITRDGYLVTNHHVAGHAVRIFCTLWNREEIEAELVGTDALTDIAVLRLTPARPVEFKTASFGDSSKVQAGDYVLAMGSPMALSQSVTLGIISNPEMIMPRSGRGERAFRLDGEDVGSLVRWLGHDAAIYGGNSGGPL
;
A
#
# COMPACT_ATOMS: atom_id res chain seq x y z
N MET A 1 -25.48 32.27 -0.28
CA MET A 1 -25.43 30.95 0.39
C MET A 1 -26.82 30.73 1.02
N MET A 2 -27.72 30.08 0.26
CA MET A 2 -29.08 29.79 0.71
C MET A 2 -29.12 28.35 1.21
N ILE A 3 -29.43 28.19 2.49
CA ILE A 3 -29.73 26.88 3.06
C ILE A 3 -31.24 26.67 2.89
N ALA A 4 -31.60 25.74 2.00
CA ALA A 4 -32.98 25.32 1.89
C ALA A 4 -33.34 24.36 3.03
N SER A 5 -34.23 24.80 3.92
CA SER A 5 -34.88 23.95 4.91
C SER A 5 -36.00 23.15 4.20
N GLY A 6 -35.62 21.96 3.72
CA GLY A 6 -36.61 20.98 3.24
C GLY A 6 -36.86 19.98 4.36
N ASP A 7 -38.14 19.77 4.67
CA ASP A 7 -38.65 18.76 5.60
C ASP A 7 -38.17 17.36 5.18
N ALA A 8 -37.16 16.87 5.87
CA ALA A 8 -36.58 15.56 5.66
C ALA A 8 -37.41 14.55 6.45
N GLY A 9 -38.42 13.97 5.79
CA GLY A 9 -38.95 12.69 6.26
C GLY A 9 -37.78 11.78 6.63
N ALA A 10 -37.79 11.24 7.83
CA ALA A 10 -36.76 10.42 8.43
C ALA A 10 -36.38 9.25 7.49
N ARG A 11 -35.42 9.48 6.58
CA ARG A 11 -34.70 8.40 5.94
C ARG A 11 -33.85 7.81 7.05
N SER A 12 -34.19 6.60 7.44
CA SER A 12 -33.34 5.79 8.32
C SER A 12 -31.92 5.82 7.73
N ARG A 13 -30.99 6.42 8.46
CA ARG A 13 -29.57 6.29 8.12
C ARG A 13 -29.30 4.81 8.05
N PRO A 14 -28.70 4.27 6.96
CA PRO A 14 -28.26 2.89 6.98
C PRO A 14 -27.42 2.72 8.24
N GLU A 15 -27.83 1.77 9.09
CA GLU A 15 -27.12 1.54 10.33
C GLU A 15 -25.66 1.22 9.98
N VAL A 16 -24.71 1.90 10.60
CA VAL A 16 -23.26 1.65 10.51
C VAL A 16 -22.93 0.16 10.75
N ARG A 17 -23.82 -0.58 11.38
CA ARG A 17 -23.78 -2.03 11.57
C ARG A 17 -23.76 -2.86 10.29
N GLU A 18 -24.32 -2.39 9.17
CA GLU A 18 -24.36 -3.18 7.92
C GLU A 18 -23.03 -3.17 7.16
N LEU A 19 -22.17 -2.18 7.38
CA LEU A 19 -20.84 -2.11 6.79
C LEU A 19 -19.82 -3.01 7.49
N ASN A 20 -19.99 -3.26 8.80
CA ASN A 20 -19.01 -4.04 9.59
C ASN A 20 -18.75 -5.45 9.03
N PRO A 21 -19.77 -6.27 8.66
CA PRO A 21 -19.52 -7.61 8.13
C PRO A 21 -18.72 -7.61 6.82
N GLN A 22 -18.97 -6.64 5.95
CA GLN A 22 -18.24 -6.52 4.66
C GLN A 22 -16.79 -6.10 4.89
N ILE A 23 -16.57 -5.14 5.80
CA ILE A 23 -15.22 -4.70 6.20
C ILE A 23 -14.48 -5.87 6.85
N GLU A 24 -15.08 -6.58 7.78
CA GLU A 24 -14.48 -7.74 8.44
C GLU A 24 -14.12 -8.84 7.44
N ALA A 25 -15.00 -9.13 6.49
CA ALA A 25 -14.75 -10.11 5.43
C ALA A 25 -13.59 -9.70 4.52
N ALA A 26 -13.52 -8.42 4.12
CA ALA A 26 -12.42 -7.90 3.32
C ALA A 26 -11.08 -7.98 4.06
N ILE A 27 -11.05 -7.56 5.33
CA ILE A 27 -9.87 -7.65 6.20
C ILE A 27 -9.43 -9.11 6.35
N ALA A 28 -10.35 -10.02 6.68
CA ALA A 28 -10.05 -11.43 6.87
C ALA A 28 -9.46 -12.08 5.61
N LYS A 29 -9.90 -11.65 4.43
CA LYS A 29 -9.42 -12.14 3.14
C LYS A 29 -7.99 -11.67 2.83
N VAL A 30 -7.65 -10.42 3.13
CA VAL A 30 -6.36 -9.80 2.75
C VAL A 30 -5.30 -9.95 3.83
N LYS A 31 -5.70 -9.87 5.10
CA LYS A 31 -4.79 -9.91 6.26
C LYS A 31 -3.74 -11.02 6.22
N PRO A 32 -4.05 -12.28 5.84
CA PRO A 32 -3.05 -13.35 5.81
C PRO A 32 -1.96 -13.18 4.75
N ALA A 33 -2.21 -12.36 3.72
CA ALA A 33 -1.27 -12.05 2.65
C ALA A 33 -0.48 -10.76 2.90
N LEU A 34 -0.90 -9.93 3.88
CA LEU A 34 -0.24 -8.68 4.21
C LEU A 34 1.05 -8.95 5.00
N VAL A 35 2.16 -8.34 4.56
CA VAL A 35 3.46 -8.43 5.22
C VAL A 35 3.97 -7.05 5.61
N ARG A 36 4.71 -7.00 6.71
CA ARG A 36 5.57 -5.88 7.05
C ARG A 36 6.92 -6.09 6.39
N ILE A 37 7.42 -5.04 5.74
CA ILE A 37 8.74 -5.05 5.12
C ILE A 37 9.65 -4.14 5.94
N ARG A 38 10.80 -4.67 6.34
CA ARG A 38 11.91 -3.92 6.93
C ARG A 38 13.10 -4.04 6.00
N VAL A 39 13.60 -2.92 5.55
CA VAL A 39 14.75 -2.84 4.66
C VAL A 39 15.96 -2.27 5.39
N VAL A 40 17.14 -2.70 4.98
CA VAL A 40 18.41 -2.08 5.31
C VAL A 40 18.94 -1.44 4.04
N GLU A 41 19.22 -0.17 4.11
CA GLU A 41 19.81 0.61 3.03
C GLU A 41 21.21 1.06 3.42
N THR A 42 22.10 1.19 2.46
CA THR A 42 23.43 1.74 2.66
C THR A 42 23.52 3.08 1.97
N ASP A 43 23.87 4.11 2.73
CA ASP A 43 24.14 5.43 2.23
C ASP A 43 25.65 5.72 2.38
N TYR A 44 26.21 6.37 1.37
CA TYR A 44 27.60 6.82 1.34
C TYR A 44 27.65 8.34 1.44
N SER A 45 27.43 8.87 2.62
CA SER A 45 27.53 10.31 2.87
C SER A 45 28.87 10.66 3.51
N GLU A 46 29.50 11.75 3.06
CA GLU A 46 30.79 12.28 3.59
C GLU A 46 31.94 11.24 3.62
N GLY A 47 31.95 10.30 2.65
CA GLY A 47 32.98 9.27 2.57
C GLY A 47 32.86 8.16 3.63
N ARG A 48 31.73 8.08 4.32
CA ARG A 48 31.42 7.02 5.28
C ARG A 48 30.22 6.22 4.84
N GLU A 49 30.31 4.90 5.00
CA GLU A 49 29.18 3.99 4.88
C GLU A 49 28.30 4.10 6.11
N THR A 50 27.05 4.51 5.94
CA THR A 50 26.05 4.50 7.00
C THR A 50 24.91 3.56 6.61
N LYS A 51 24.39 2.82 7.58
CA LYS A 51 23.24 1.94 7.38
C LYS A 51 22.02 2.56 8.03
N SER A 52 20.97 2.72 7.23
CA SER A 52 19.66 3.13 7.70
C SER A 52 18.66 1.98 7.60
N GLN A 53 17.55 2.08 8.33
CA GLN A 53 16.45 1.14 8.21
C GLN A 53 15.17 1.91 7.88
N ALA A 54 14.42 1.37 6.93
CA ALA A 54 13.09 1.84 6.61
C ALA A 54 12.07 0.71 6.74
N VAL A 55 10.80 1.09 6.88
CA VAL A 55 9.69 0.15 7.07
C VAL A 55 8.59 0.48 6.09
N GLY A 56 8.04 -0.56 5.48
CA GLY A 56 6.88 -0.50 4.62
C GLY A 56 6.00 -1.74 4.78
N SER A 57 5.10 -1.90 3.86
CA SER A 57 4.18 -3.01 3.74
C SER A 57 4.29 -3.67 2.38
N GLY A 58 3.76 -4.87 2.24
CA GLY A 58 3.67 -5.57 0.97
C GLY A 58 2.55 -6.60 0.98
N VAL A 59 2.22 -7.12 -0.18
CA VAL A 59 1.15 -8.10 -0.36
C VAL A 59 1.67 -9.31 -1.12
N ILE A 60 1.54 -10.49 -0.52
CA ILE A 60 1.89 -11.76 -1.19
C ILE A 60 0.83 -12.07 -2.24
N ILE A 61 1.27 -12.26 -3.48
CA ILE A 61 0.41 -12.48 -4.64
C ILE A 61 0.49 -13.91 -5.22
N THR A 62 1.53 -14.67 -4.84
CA THR A 62 1.67 -16.07 -5.28
C THR A 62 1.99 -17.00 -4.11
N ARG A 63 1.57 -18.27 -4.23
CA ARG A 63 1.77 -19.28 -3.17
C ARG A 63 3.23 -19.67 -2.96
N ASP A 64 4.10 -19.42 -3.91
CA ASP A 64 5.55 -19.64 -3.85
C ASP A 64 6.34 -18.42 -3.35
N GLY A 65 5.61 -17.34 -2.92
CA GLY A 65 6.18 -16.26 -2.13
C GLY A 65 6.56 -15.00 -2.91
N TYR A 66 6.04 -14.77 -4.11
CA TYR A 66 6.16 -13.46 -4.73
C TYR A 66 5.22 -12.47 -4.06
N LEU A 67 5.71 -11.27 -3.81
CA LEU A 67 4.94 -10.18 -3.22
C LEU A 67 5.23 -8.86 -3.93
N VAL A 68 4.27 -7.95 -3.86
CA VAL A 68 4.35 -6.60 -4.41
C VAL A 68 4.46 -5.60 -3.27
N THR A 69 5.29 -4.58 -3.48
CA THR A 69 5.45 -3.41 -2.62
C THR A 69 5.77 -2.18 -3.48
N ASN A 70 6.07 -1.04 -2.87
CA ASN A 70 6.54 0.14 -3.59
C ASN A 70 8.05 0.08 -3.86
N HIS A 71 8.46 0.72 -4.98
CA HIS A 71 9.87 0.95 -5.30
C HIS A 71 10.57 1.74 -4.19
N HIS A 72 9.98 2.85 -3.72
CA HIS A 72 10.58 3.66 -2.66
C HIS A 72 10.73 2.93 -1.32
N VAL A 73 10.08 1.75 -1.14
CA VAL A 73 10.27 0.90 0.05
C VAL A 73 11.45 -0.05 -0.11
N ALA A 74 11.61 -0.66 -1.28
CA ALA A 74 12.54 -1.79 -1.45
C ALA A 74 13.56 -1.63 -2.59
N GLY A 75 13.43 -0.61 -3.45
CA GLY A 75 14.24 -0.46 -4.65
C GLY A 75 15.75 -0.32 -4.42
N HIS A 76 16.14 0.24 -3.26
CA HIS A 76 17.56 0.46 -2.87
C HIS A 76 18.02 -0.41 -1.70
N ALA A 77 17.19 -1.38 -1.30
CA ALA A 77 17.49 -2.22 -0.15
C ALA A 77 18.66 -3.16 -0.43
N VAL A 78 19.64 -3.21 0.47
CA VAL A 78 20.71 -4.21 0.47
C VAL A 78 20.31 -5.48 1.20
N ARG A 79 19.35 -5.39 2.13
CA ARG A 79 18.70 -6.54 2.77
C ARG A 79 17.24 -6.24 3.03
N ILE A 80 16.41 -7.26 2.86
CA ILE A 80 14.95 -7.15 3.00
C ILE A 80 14.47 -8.26 3.91
N PHE A 81 13.69 -7.90 4.93
CA PHE A 81 13.06 -8.82 5.87
C PHE A 81 11.56 -8.60 5.86
N CYS A 82 10.81 -9.66 5.67
CA CYS A 82 9.36 -9.67 5.66
C CYS A 82 8.81 -10.37 6.90
N THR A 83 8.04 -9.65 7.71
CA THR A 83 7.31 -10.26 8.84
C THR A 83 5.89 -10.59 8.39
N LEU A 84 5.53 -11.86 8.45
CA LEU A 84 4.23 -12.38 8.07
C LEU A 84 3.17 -12.10 9.16
N TRP A 85 1.90 -12.35 8.82
CA TRP A 85 0.76 -12.24 9.75
C TRP A 85 0.89 -13.12 11.02
N ASN A 86 1.59 -14.28 10.92
CA ASN A 86 1.88 -15.19 12.03
C ASN A 86 3.14 -14.82 12.83
N ARG A 87 3.74 -13.64 12.53
CA ARG A 87 4.97 -13.09 13.13
C ARG A 87 6.26 -13.80 12.72
N GLU A 88 6.22 -14.74 11.80
CA GLU A 88 7.42 -15.32 11.22
C GLU A 88 8.15 -14.26 10.39
N GLU A 89 9.45 -14.11 10.60
CA GLU A 89 10.30 -13.24 9.79
C GLU A 89 11.04 -14.09 8.75
N ILE A 90 10.92 -13.71 7.49
CA ILE A 90 11.54 -14.38 6.34
C ILE A 90 12.31 -13.33 5.55
N GLU A 91 13.53 -13.67 5.15
CA GLU A 91 14.32 -12.83 4.23
C GLU A 91 13.70 -12.84 2.84
N ALA A 92 13.86 -11.75 2.09
CA ALA A 92 13.35 -11.63 0.73
C ALA A 92 14.41 -11.04 -0.19
N GLU A 93 14.30 -11.39 -1.47
CA GLU A 93 15.14 -10.88 -2.53
C GLU A 93 14.36 -9.94 -3.44
N LEU A 94 14.99 -8.88 -3.92
CA LEU A 94 14.42 -7.99 -4.93
C LEU A 94 14.48 -8.71 -6.30
N VAL A 95 13.32 -8.97 -6.88
CA VAL A 95 13.19 -9.58 -8.21
C VAL A 95 13.28 -8.54 -9.31
N GLY A 96 12.63 -7.41 -9.10
CA GLY A 96 12.64 -6.29 -10.03
C GLY A 96 11.88 -5.10 -9.45
N THR A 97 12.17 -3.93 -10.00
CA THR A 97 11.58 -2.68 -9.55
C THR A 97 11.48 -1.67 -10.68
N ASP A 98 10.52 -0.77 -10.58
CA ASP A 98 10.28 0.31 -11.53
C ASP A 98 9.97 1.61 -10.78
N ALA A 99 10.89 2.57 -10.86
CA ALA A 99 10.76 3.87 -10.21
C ALA A 99 9.61 4.70 -10.81
N LEU A 100 9.31 4.53 -12.11
CA LEU A 100 8.28 5.31 -12.80
C LEU A 100 6.88 5.00 -12.30
N THR A 101 6.61 3.72 -12.01
CA THR A 101 5.31 3.25 -11.46
C THR A 101 5.32 3.13 -9.94
N ASP A 102 6.49 3.30 -9.30
CA ASP A 102 6.72 3.07 -7.88
C ASP A 102 6.35 1.65 -7.44
N ILE A 103 6.66 0.64 -8.27
CA ILE A 103 6.38 -0.77 -7.97
C ILE A 103 7.68 -1.54 -7.80
N ALA A 104 7.72 -2.43 -6.83
CA ALA A 104 8.76 -3.44 -6.66
C ALA A 104 8.13 -4.83 -6.44
N VAL A 105 8.78 -5.84 -6.98
CA VAL A 105 8.44 -7.24 -6.78
C VAL A 105 9.56 -7.90 -5.99
N LEU A 106 9.19 -8.55 -4.90
CA LEU A 106 10.10 -9.30 -4.05
C LEU A 106 9.73 -10.78 -4.07
N ARG A 107 10.67 -11.62 -3.68
CA ARG A 107 10.47 -13.05 -3.46
C ARG A 107 10.94 -13.44 -2.07
N LEU A 108 10.06 -14.04 -1.29
CA LEU A 108 10.40 -14.62 0.01
C LEU A 108 11.32 -15.84 -0.16
N THR A 109 12.34 -15.94 0.68
CA THR A 109 13.34 -17.03 0.67
C THR A 109 13.29 -17.81 1.98
N PRO A 110 12.23 -18.61 2.24
CA PRO A 110 12.10 -19.36 3.47
C PRO A 110 13.13 -20.50 3.54
N ALA A 111 13.64 -20.79 4.75
CA ALA A 111 14.60 -21.88 4.98
C ALA A 111 14.02 -23.28 4.69
N ARG A 112 12.71 -23.41 4.64
CA ARG A 112 11.97 -24.63 4.34
C ARG A 112 10.81 -24.34 3.39
N PRO A 113 10.35 -25.30 2.58
CA PRO A 113 9.18 -25.08 1.72
C PRO A 113 7.96 -24.66 2.54
N VAL A 114 7.34 -23.53 2.15
CA VAL A 114 6.14 -22.97 2.74
C VAL A 114 5.19 -22.57 1.62
N GLU A 115 3.92 -22.86 1.80
CA GLU A 115 2.85 -22.34 0.93
C GLU A 115 2.25 -21.10 1.60
N PHE A 116 2.36 -19.97 0.89
CA PHE A 116 1.92 -18.69 1.41
C PHE A 116 0.43 -18.43 1.14
N LYS A 117 -0.21 -17.68 2.03
CA LYS A 117 -1.52 -17.10 1.77
C LYS A 117 -1.37 -15.90 0.85
N THR A 118 -2.27 -15.78 -0.11
CA THR A 118 -2.19 -14.77 -1.17
C THR A 118 -3.42 -13.89 -1.21
N ALA A 119 -3.25 -12.65 -1.66
CA ALA A 119 -4.33 -11.79 -2.10
C ALA A 119 -4.39 -11.77 -3.63
N SER A 120 -5.58 -11.49 -4.18
CA SER A 120 -5.80 -11.37 -5.61
C SER A 120 -5.91 -9.90 -5.99
N PHE A 121 -5.43 -9.54 -7.18
CA PHE A 121 -5.68 -8.22 -7.74
C PHE A 121 -7.17 -8.01 -8.02
N GLY A 122 -7.63 -6.79 -7.78
CA GLY A 122 -8.92 -6.31 -8.23
C GLY A 122 -8.84 -5.74 -9.65
N ASP A 123 -10.00 -5.44 -10.21
CA ASP A 123 -10.13 -4.77 -11.50
C ASP A 123 -10.41 -3.28 -11.27
N SER A 124 -9.37 -2.45 -11.35
CA SER A 124 -9.47 -1.01 -11.11
C SER A 124 -10.36 -0.28 -12.13
N SER A 125 -10.63 -0.87 -13.30
CA SER A 125 -11.52 -0.28 -14.30
C SER A 125 -12.99 -0.26 -13.88
N LYS A 126 -13.34 -1.05 -12.85
CA LYS A 126 -14.70 -1.12 -12.27
C LYS A 126 -14.93 -0.19 -11.10
N VAL A 127 -13.84 0.41 -10.59
CA VAL A 127 -13.90 1.29 -9.42
C VAL A 127 -14.53 2.62 -9.79
N GLN A 128 -15.43 3.12 -8.93
CA GLN A 128 -16.14 4.38 -9.14
C GLN A 128 -15.94 5.33 -7.96
N ALA A 129 -16.07 6.63 -8.21
CA ALA A 129 -16.09 7.63 -7.14
C ALA A 129 -17.24 7.35 -6.16
N GLY A 130 -16.93 7.34 -4.86
CA GLY A 130 -17.87 6.99 -3.80
C GLY A 130 -17.79 5.54 -3.34
N ASP A 131 -17.09 4.65 -4.05
CA ASP A 131 -16.86 3.28 -3.58
C ASP A 131 -16.04 3.27 -2.29
N TYR A 132 -16.42 2.42 -1.34
CA TYR A 132 -15.65 2.24 -0.12
C TYR A 132 -14.33 1.52 -0.38
N VAL A 133 -13.29 1.98 0.27
CA VAL A 133 -11.96 1.36 0.22
C VAL A 133 -11.35 1.21 1.60
N LEU A 134 -10.52 0.19 1.75
CA LEU A 134 -9.74 -0.06 2.96
C LEU A 134 -8.26 0.02 2.61
N ALA A 135 -7.57 1.04 3.09
CA ALA A 135 -6.12 1.05 3.02
C ALA A 135 -5.56 0.23 4.19
N MET A 136 -4.77 -0.78 3.87
CA MET A 136 -4.21 -1.70 4.85
C MET A 136 -2.69 -1.65 4.83
N GLY A 137 -2.08 -1.71 6.02
CA GLY A 137 -0.64 -1.74 6.16
C GLY A 137 -0.21 -2.44 7.44
N SER A 138 1.09 -2.61 7.59
CA SER A 138 1.71 -3.20 8.78
C SER A 138 2.83 -2.29 9.32
N PRO A 139 2.54 -1.04 9.70
CA PRO A 139 3.55 -0.04 10.04
C PRO A 139 4.36 -0.38 11.29
N MET A 140 3.78 -1.08 12.25
CA MET A 140 4.44 -1.49 13.49
C MET A 140 4.45 -3.01 13.62
N ALA A 141 5.51 -3.57 14.17
CA ALA A 141 5.79 -5.01 14.20
C ALA A 141 4.66 -5.91 14.75
N LEU A 142 3.66 -5.34 15.40
CA LEU A 142 2.59 -6.08 16.10
C LEU A 142 1.17 -5.66 15.73
N SER A 143 0.98 -4.60 14.94
CA SER A 143 -0.35 -4.09 14.60
C SER A 143 -0.48 -3.84 13.10
N GLN A 144 -1.42 -4.53 12.49
CA GLN A 144 -1.90 -4.17 11.15
C GLN A 144 -2.80 -2.96 11.29
N SER A 145 -2.62 -1.97 10.42
CA SER A 145 -3.44 -0.78 10.33
C SER A 145 -4.47 -0.98 9.22
N VAL A 146 -5.71 -0.63 9.49
CA VAL A 146 -6.79 -0.60 8.50
C VAL A 146 -7.49 0.74 8.63
N THR A 147 -7.59 1.46 7.54
CA THR A 147 -8.34 2.72 7.48
C THR A 147 -9.40 2.63 6.40
N LEU A 148 -10.58 3.15 6.69
CA LEU A 148 -11.71 3.21 5.77
C LEU A 148 -11.77 4.58 5.12
N GLY A 149 -12.04 4.62 3.84
CA GLY A 149 -12.33 5.81 3.07
C GLY A 149 -13.19 5.51 1.84
N ILE A 150 -13.26 6.49 0.96
CA ILE A 150 -13.94 6.35 -0.34
C ILE A 150 -12.98 6.72 -1.47
N ILE A 151 -13.24 6.18 -2.64
CA ILE A 151 -12.60 6.66 -3.86
C ILE A 151 -13.12 8.07 -4.16
N SER A 152 -12.23 9.02 -4.23
CA SER A 152 -12.53 10.41 -4.62
C SER A 152 -12.36 10.63 -6.11
N ASN A 153 -11.38 9.94 -6.74
CA ASN A 153 -11.13 10.01 -8.18
C ASN A 153 -10.48 8.69 -8.66
N PRO A 154 -11.17 7.88 -9.48
CA PRO A 154 -10.64 6.60 -9.96
C PRO A 154 -9.58 6.74 -11.07
N GLU A 155 -9.45 7.92 -11.66
CA GLU A 155 -8.54 8.19 -12.80
C GLU A 155 -7.67 9.43 -12.56
N MET A 156 -7.16 9.59 -11.35
CA MET A 156 -6.34 10.75 -11.02
C MET A 156 -4.98 10.66 -11.74
N ILE A 157 -4.62 11.73 -12.44
CA ILE A 157 -3.29 11.93 -13.01
C ILE A 157 -2.63 13.06 -12.24
N MET A 158 -1.45 12.82 -11.70
CA MET A 158 -0.68 13.87 -11.05
C MET A 158 -0.10 14.79 -12.12
N PRO A 159 -0.28 16.12 -11.98
CA PRO A 159 0.27 17.06 -12.95
C PRO A 159 1.80 16.98 -12.94
N ARG A 160 2.41 17.13 -14.14
CA ARG A 160 3.84 17.36 -14.23
C ARG A 160 4.17 18.68 -13.53
N SER A 161 5.27 18.67 -12.77
CA SER A 161 5.70 19.89 -12.11
C SER A 161 5.87 21.05 -13.08
N GLY A 162 5.03 22.08 -12.87
CA GLY A 162 5.28 23.41 -13.38
C GLY A 162 6.37 24.13 -12.55
N ARG A 163 6.79 25.33 -13.00
CA ARG A 163 7.69 26.18 -12.21
C ARG A 163 7.06 26.48 -10.84
N GLY A 164 7.62 25.88 -9.77
CA GLY A 164 7.22 26.14 -8.38
C GLY A 164 6.44 25.00 -7.69
N GLU A 165 6.01 23.96 -8.39
CA GLU A 165 5.40 22.78 -7.78
C GLU A 165 6.43 21.66 -7.60
N ARG A 166 6.38 20.98 -6.43
CA ARG A 166 7.24 19.81 -6.21
C ARG A 166 6.67 18.63 -6.99
N ALA A 167 7.38 18.19 -8.05
CA ALA A 167 7.12 16.89 -8.65
C ALA A 167 7.30 15.81 -7.61
N PHE A 168 6.42 14.82 -7.61
CA PHE A 168 6.72 13.58 -6.94
C PHE A 168 7.75 12.81 -7.79
N ARG A 169 9.01 12.83 -7.36
CA ARG A 169 10.12 12.19 -8.07
C ARG A 169 10.71 11.08 -7.24
N LEU A 170 10.94 9.94 -7.89
CA LEU A 170 11.70 8.81 -7.36
C LEU A 170 12.87 8.55 -8.32
N ASP A 171 14.09 8.50 -7.82
CA ASP A 171 15.32 8.25 -8.59
C ASP A 171 15.48 9.17 -9.82
N GLY A 172 15.00 10.40 -9.72
CA GLY A 172 15.01 11.35 -10.83
C GLY A 172 13.84 11.23 -11.80
N GLU A 173 13.05 10.15 -11.73
CA GLU A 173 11.87 9.93 -12.55
C GLU A 173 10.66 10.73 -12.02
N ASP A 174 9.87 11.28 -12.93
CA ASP A 174 8.64 12.02 -12.62
C ASP A 174 7.48 11.04 -12.49
N VAL A 175 7.28 10.56 -11.26
CA VAL A 175 6.25 9.56 -10.93
C VAL A 175 4.88 10.23 -10.93
N GLY A 176 3.92 9.58 -11.55
CA GLY A 176 2.51 9.99 -11.47
C GLY A 176 1.97 10.68 -12.71
N SER A 177 2.81 11.23 -13.58
CA SER A 177 2.36 11.87 -14.82
C SER A 177 2.02 10.88 -15.95
N LEU A 178 2.52 9.63 -15.85
CA LEU A 178 2.35 8.59 -16.87
C LEU A 178 1.48 7.42 -16.39
N VAL A 179 1.08 7.41 -15.13
CA VAL A 179 0.23 6.37 -14.53
C VAL A 179 -1.05 6.97 -13.99
N ARG A 180 -2.11 6.16 -13.95
CA ARG A 180 -3.37 6.53 -13.32
C ARG A 180 -3.37 6.07 -11.88
N TRP A 181 -3.82 6.95 -10.99
CA TRP A 181 -3.89 6.72 -9.55
C TRP A 181 -5.34 6.62 -9.11
N LEU A 182 -5.59 5.79 -8.14
CA LEU A 182 -6.86 5.82 -7.39
C LEU A 182 -6.73 6.86 -6.28
N GLY A 183 -7.35 8.02 -6.47
CA GLY A 183 -7.48 9.03 -5.42
C GLY A 183 -8.50 8.60 -4.39
N HIS A 184 -8.15 8.64 -3.10
CA HIS A 184 -9.02 8.27 -1.99
C HIS A 184 -8.73 9.11 -0.74
N ASP A 185 -9.64 9.10 0.23
CA ASP A 185 -9.52 9.83 1.48
C ASP A 185 -9.26 8.92 2.70
N ALA A 186 -9.06 7.62 2.48
CA ALA A 186 -8.60 6.72 3.55
C ALA A 186 -7.25 7.22 4.09
N ALA A 187 -7.13 7.33 5.41
CA ALA A 187 -5.93 7.86 6.05
C ALA A 187 -4.71 6.94 5.80
N ILE A 188 -3.62 7.53 5.33
CA ILE A 188 -2.34 6.85 5.09
C ILE A 188 -1.33 7.30 6.13
N TYR A 189 -0.69 6.36 6.79
CA TYR A 189 0.34 6.58 7.78
C TYR A 189 1.69 6.03 7.32
N GLY A 190 2.79 6.55 7.87
CA GLY A 190 4.13 6.02 7.61
C GLY A 190 4.20 4.52 7.88
N GLY A 191 4.70 3.74 6.90
CA GLY A 191 4.74 2.27 6.92
C GLY A 191 3.57 1.57 6.24
N ASN A 192 2.51 2.29 5.81
CA ASN A 192 1.46 1.72 4.95
C ASN A 192 1.92 1.59 3.49
N SER A 193 2.97 2.31 3.09
CA SER A 193 3.58 2.24 1.74
C SER A 193 3.78 0.79 1.29
N GLY A 194 3.29 0.45 0.10
CA GLY A 194 3.32 -0.91 -0.47
C GLY A 194 2.22 -1.84 0.02
N GLY A 195 1.38 -1.38 0.95
CA GLY A 195 0.19 -2.10 1.37
C GLY A 195 -0.95 -2.03 0.35
N PRO A 196 -1.97 -2.92 0.47
CA PRO A 196 -3.12 -2.97 -0.44
C PRO A 196 -4.14 -1.88 -0.14
N LEU A 197 -4.86 -1.53 -1.18
CA LEU A 197 -6.09 -0.76 -1.13
C LEU A 197 -7.25 -1.67 -1.53
#